data_cc41947dfedba84275116bfbc3d50da7
#
_entry.id   cc41947dfedba84275116bfbc3d50da7
#
_cell.length_a   1.000
_cell.length_b   1.000
_cell.length_c   1.000
_cell.angle_alpha   90.00
_cell.angle_beta   90.00
_cell.angle_gamma   90.00
#
_symmetry.space_group_name_H-M   'P 1'
#
loop_
_entity.id
_entity.type
_entity.pdbx_description
1 polymer ?
#
loop_
_entity_poly.entity_id
_entity_poly.type
_entity_poly.pdbx_seq_one_letter_code
_entity_poly.pdbx_strand_id
1 'polypeptide(L)'
;MARKPKPAPLTSPKRVVEETEQTPTRQERRLAARLKGRYAPRHGWGGRFGGRSPVEDTGTVYTGPTSQAGGIYPFLLGSGLPPRGVPVGRDLLTGELVAIDPSGWTGKLTTNPGVWVMSQPGAGKSALVKRMCMVYSAFGFMPCVPGDVKGEYTELIRELGGSVVRIGDGIGRLNPLDSGPLKGRAASLTAERREALLDVLNGRRLETLVALLSTKHGLGRSPDEIERSALDTAVQVASAAQESGSDPVVADVVRILRAAPEELRTKLAAEGDRYQDLTRSVIAGLDNLIGGPLKGLFDGPTTTPLDIAAPAVSVDISALRARGNDVVSAGMIATWAYTYSAIDSARSIGMMDRSLVLPMDEMWRALRSGPGLVDAMDAISRLNRTTNDVTIYVTHSLLDVEALPTETDRAKARGLMDRCDTWVIGASSEEELRRVTGKRSLTEQERMMIGSWSSATSTGLDIDPTGSEHTETDEETVRHPGRGKYLIKIGTRPGIAAALELTSTELRLYRTDYNRRTAAAGGGS
;
A
#
# COMPACT_ATOMS: atom_id res chain seq x y z
N MET A 1 -32.36 -58.17 -14.56
CA MET A 1 -31.53 -57.32 -13.66
C MET A 1 -30.08 -57.47 -14.06
N ALA A 2 -29.57 -56.55 -14.87
CA ALA A 2 -28.19 -56.57 -15.37
C ALA A 2 -27.30 -55.67 -14.46
N ARG A 3 -26.23 -56.23 -13.91
CA ARG A 3 -25.23 -55.54 -13.09
C ARG A 3 -24.41 -54.61 -13.96
N LYS A 4 -24.37 -53.32 -13.59
CA LYS A 4 -23.45 -52.33 -14.20
C LYS A 4 -22.00 -52.69 -13.85
N PRO A 5 -21.03 -52.53 -14.79
CA PRO A 5 -19.61 -52.76 -14.54
C PRO A 5 -19.04 -51.63 -13.68
N LYS A 6 -18.12 -51.99 -12.75
CA LYS A 6 -17.31 -51.04 -11.97
C LYS A 6 -16.35 -50.30 -12.89
N PRO A 7 -16.15 -48.98 -12.68
CA PRO A 7 -15.13 -48.25 -13.41
C PRO A 7 -13.71 -48.69 -13.01
N ALA A 8 -12.82 -48.81 -13.99
CA ALA A 8 -11.42 -49.14 -13.81
C ALA A 8 -10.68 -48.00 -13.08
N PRO A 9 -9.65 -48.28 -12.27
CA PRO A 9 -8.86 -47.26 -11.61
C PRO A 9 -8.04 -46.46 -12.62
N LEU A 10 -8.10 -45.15 -12.53
CA LEU A 10 -7.26 -44.22 -13.29
C LEU A 10 -5.79 -44.38 -12.85
N THR A 11 -4.99 -45.01 -13.67
CA THR A 11 -3.52 -45.00 -13.50
C THR A 11 -2.99 -43.68 -14.05
N SER A 12 -2.50 -42.82 -13.17
CA SER A 12 -1.69 -41.67 -13.55
C SER A 12 -0.37 -42.13 -14.19
N PRO A 13 0.11 -41.45 -15.25
CA PRO A 13 1.38 -41.79 -15.87
C PRO A 13 2.51 -41.48 -14.89
N LYS A 14 3.27 -42.50 -14.51
CA LYS A 14 4.56 -42.33 -13.80
C LYS A 14 5.52 -41.63 -14.78
N ARG A 15 5.77 -40.35 -14.54
CA ARG A 15 6.94 -39.68 -15.11
C ARG A 15 8.17 -40.23 -14.37
N VAL A 16 8.87 -41.11 -15.06
CA VAL A 16 10.23 -41.50 -14.62
C VAL A 16 11.13 -40.31 -14.94
N VAL A 17 11.41 -39.49 -13.94
CA VAL A 17 12.54 -38.59 -13.97
C VAL A 17 13.72 -39.45 -13.56
N GLU A 18 14.63 -39.78 -14.47
CA GLU A 18 15.96 -40.26 -14.12
C GLU A 18 16.68 -39.13 -13.38
N GLU A 19 16.56 -39.12 -12.04
CA GLU A 19 17.45 -38.35 -11.18
C GLU A 19 18.83 -39.05 -11.28
N THR A 20 19.73 -38.45 -12.02
CA THR A 20 21.18 -38.72 -11.87
C THR A 20 21.53 -38.34 -10.44
N GLU A 21 21.71 -39.34 -9.57
CA GLU A 21 22.27 -39.18 -8.23
C GLU A 21 23.65 -38.50 -8.34
N GLN A 22 23.66 -37.18 -8.27
CA GLN A 22 24.90 -36.43 -8.09
C GLN A 22 25.39 -36.69 -6.67
N THR A 23 26.54 -37.32 -6.55
CA THR A 23 27.20 -37.51 -5.25
C THR A 23 27.40 -36.17 -4.58
N PRO A 24 26.83 -35.94 -3.40
CA PRO A 24 26.86 -34.65 -2.75
C PRO A 24 28.30 -34.18 -2.51
N THR A 25 28.56 -32.93 -2.81
CA THR A 25 29.86 -32.29 -2.66
C THR A 25 30.32 -32.28 -1.18
N ARG A 26 31.60 -32.07 -0.95
CA ARG A 26 32.17 -32.00 0.42
C ARG A 26 31.52 -30.85 1.24
N GLN A 27 31.11 -29.78 0.58
CA GLN A 27 30.38 -28.67 1.22
C GLN A 27 28.94 -29.07 1.60
N GLU A 28 28.21 -29.75 0.73
CA GLU A 28 26.87 -30.25 1.02
C GLU A 28 26.84 -31.27 2.13
N ARG A 29 27.86 -32.15 2.20
CA ARG A 29 28.01 -33.10 3.33
C ARG A 29 28.32 -32.39 4.66
N ARG A 30 29.12 -31.30 4.64
CA ARG A 30 29.37 -30.48 5.83
C ARG A 30 28.11 -29.71 6.26
N LEU A 31 27.34 -29.16 5.31
CA LEU A 31 26.09 -28.49 5.58
C LEU A 31 25.04 -29.45 6.15
N ALA A 32 24.89 -30.64 5.55
CA ALA A 32 23.98 -31.68 6.04
C ALA A 32 24.40 -32.19 7.46
N ALA A 33 25.70 -32.29 7.73
CA ALA A 33 26.20 -32.66 9.06
C ALA A 33 25.93 -31.55 10.11
N ARG A 34 26.08 -30.28 9.74
CA ARG A 34 25.71 -29.12 10.60
C ARG A 34 24.21 -29.03 10.85
N LEU A 35 23.37 -29.27 9.83
CA LEU A 35 21.93 -29.31 9.97
C LEU A 35 21.45 -30.47 10.84
N LYS A 36 22.06 -31.67 10.72
CA LYS A 36 21.77 -32.79 11.60
C LYS A 36 22.14 -32.51 13.07
N GLY A 37 23.13 -31.68 13.33
CA GLY A 37 23.49 -31.28 14.69
C GLY A 37 22.56 -30.25 15.34
N ARG A 38 21.74 -29.54 14.54
CA ARG A 38 20.82 -28.50 15.04
C ARG A 38 19.46 -29.02 15.50
N TYR A 39 19.02 -30.16 15.00
CA TYR A 39 17.75 -30.76 15.42
C TYR A 39 18.05 -31.95 16.35
N ALA A 40 17.38 -31.96 17.51
CA ALA A 40 17.47 -33.11 18.39
C ALA A 40 17.06 -34.37 17.61
N PRO A 41 17.88 -35.45 17.66
CA PRO A 41 17.46 -36.70 17.04
C PRO A 41 16.13 -37.18 17.64
N ARG A 42 15.30 -37.86 16.85
CA ARG A 42 13.97 -38.33 17.25
C ARG A 42 13.91 -39.06 18.60
N HIS A 43 15.04 -39.62 19.05
CA HIS A 43 15.20 -40.34 20.32
C HIS A 43 16.07 -39.61 21.33
N GLY A 44 16.34 -38.30 21.16
CA GLY A 44 17.22 -37.54 22.00
C GLY A 44 18.72 -37.75 21.67
N TRP A 45 19.60 -37.05 22.39
CA TRP A 45 21.04 -37.05 22.13
C TRP A 45 21.70 -38.26 22.79
N GLY A 46 22.47 -38.99 22.02
CA GLY A 46 23.31 -40.07 22.54
C GLY A 46 24.67 -39.53 23.02
N GLY A 47 24.87 -39.37 24.30
CA GLY A 47 26.13 -38.92 24.90
C GLY A 47 26.08 -38.99 26.41
N ARG A 48 27.26 -38.76 27.06
CA ARG A 48 27.42 -38.91 28.52
C ARG A 48 26.44 -38.05 29.37
N PHE A 49 25.90 -37.00 28.79
CA PHE A 49 24.89 -36.11 29.41
C PHE A 49 23.66 -35.91 28.54
N GLY A 50 23.46 -36.75 27.51
CA GLY A 50 22.30 -36.70 26.64
C GLY A 50 21.15 -37.53 27.18
N GLY A 51 19.94 -37.00 27.21
CA GLY A 51 18.72 -37.73 27.52
C GLY A 51 18.25 -38.51 26.28
N ARG A 52 17.95 -39.81 26.43
CA ARG A 52 17.15 -40.58 25.46
C ARG A 52 15.72 -40.63 25.93
N SER A 53 14.81 -40.19 25.08
CA SER A 53 13.39 -40.36 25.30
C SER A 53 12.90 -41.59 24.54
N PRO A 54 12.03 -42.43 25.13
CA PRO A 54 11.31 -43.46 24.37
C PRO A 54 10.47 -42.76 23.30
N VAL A 55 10.21 -43.47 22.21
CA VAL A 55 9.31 -42.94 21.15
C VAL A 55 7.93 -42.75 21.79
N GLU A 56 7.58 -41.51 22.06
CA GLU A 56 6.17 -41.20 22.36
C GLU A 56 5.41 -41.25 21.06
N ASP A 57 4.41 -42.12 21.03
CA ASP A 57 3.39 -42.07 20.01
C ASP A 57 2.71 -40.71 20.16
N THR A 58 2.86 -39.84 19.15
CA THR A 58 2.19 -38.55 19.16
C THR A 58 0.70 -38.82 19.10
N GLY A 59 0.05 -38.84 20.27
CA GLY A 59 -1.40 -38.99 20.40
C GLY A 59 -2.16 -38.03 19.48
N THR A 60 -3.45 -38.25 19.36
CA THR A 60 -4.35 -37.45 18.52
C THR A 60 -4.15 -35.96 18.80
N VAL A 61 -3.78 -35.20 17.77
CA VAL A 61 -3.64 -33.73 17.88
C VAL A 61 -5.04 -33.12 18.00
N TYR A 62 -5.35 -32.63 19.19
CA TYR A 62 -6.58 -31.88 19.44
C TYR A 62 -6.35 -30.40 19.13
N THR A 63 -7.14 -29.85 18.23
CA THR A 63 -7.15 -28.41 17.97
C THR A 63 -8.35 -27.79 18.67
N GLY A 64 -8.10 -26.81 19.54
CA GLY A 64 -9.14 -26.08 20.26
C GLY A 64 -8.75 -24.61 20.43
N PRO A 65 -9.71 -23.72 20.78
CA PRO A 65 -9.37 -22.35 21.13
C PRO A 65 -8.51 -22.31 22.39
N THR A 66 -7.66 -21.30 22.48
CA THR A 66 -6.71 -21.11 23.60
C THR A 66 -7.35 -21.13 24.99
N SER A 67 -8.63 -20.74 25.09
CA SER A 67 -9.42 -20.82 26.33
C SER A 67 -9.66 -22.26 26.80
N GLN A 68 -9.77 -23.21 25.88
CA GLN A 68 -9.91 -24.65 26.21
C GLN A 68 -8.55 -25.29 26.51
N ALA A 69 -7.50 -24.90 25.78
CA ALA A 69 -6.15 -25.37 26.03
C ALA A 69 -5.60 -24.88 27.39
N GLY A 70 -5.91 -23.65 27.78
CA GLY A 70 -5.54 -23.07 29.08
C GLY A 70 -6.16 -23.80 30.29
N GLY A 71 -7.33 -24.44 30.10
CA GLY A 71 -7.97 -25.27 31.14
C GLY A 71 -7.34 -26.67 31.29
N ILE A 72 -6.73 -27.19 30.22
CA ILE A 72 -6.11 -28.51 30.19
C ILE A 72 -4.62 -28.45 30.54
N TYR A 73 -3.92 -27.42 30.03
CA TYR A 73 -2.48 -27.23 30.22
C TYR A 73 -2.16 -25.73 30.37
N PRO A 74 -2.09 -25.22 31.60
CA PRO A 74 -2.00 -23.78 31.89
C PRO A 74 -0.70 -23.10 31.37
N PHE A 75 0.25 -23.86 30.84
CA PHE A 75 1.51 -23.35 30.30
C PHE A 75 1.51 -23.23 28.77
N LEU A 76 0.41 -23.56 28.09
CA LEU A 76 0.28 -23.30 26.65
C LEU A 76 -0.11 -21.85 26.44
N LEU A 77 0.78 -21.10 25.83
CA LEU A 77 0.56 -19.74 25.35
C LEU A 77 0.54 -19.76 23.82
N GLY A 78 -0.53 -19.27 23.23
CA GLY A 78 -0.64 -19.09 21.79
C GLY A 78 -1.07 -17.67 21.44
N SER A 79 -0.84 -17.24 20.21
CA SER A 79 -1.28 -15.93 19.72
C SER A 79 -2.80 -15.77 19.73
N GLY A 80 -3.53 -16.86 19.80
CA GLY A 80 -5.01 -16.89 19.78
C GLY A 80 -5.62 -16.49 18.45
N LEU A 81 -4.82 -16.26 17.42
CA LEU A 81 -5.29 -15.99 16.06
C LEU A 81 -5.20 -17.22 15.19
N PRO A 82 -6.26 -17.56 14.42
CA PRO A 82 -6.15 -18.62 13.43
C PRO A 82 -5.11 -18.21 12.37
N PRO A 83 -4.26 -19.12 11.86
CA PRO A 83 -3.25 -18.85 10.86
C PRO A 83 -3.90 -18.69 9.46
N ARG A 84 -4.76 -17.68 9.32
CA ARG A 84 -5.46 -17.33 8.07
C ARG A 84 -5.00 -15.95 7.61
N GLY A 85 -4.98 -15.74 6.29
CA GLY A 85 -4.58 -14.48 5.68
C GLY A 85 -3.11 -14.45 5.31
N VAL A 86 -2.49 -13.31 5.50
CA VAL A 86 -1.09 -13.06 5.13
C VAL A 86 -0.16 -13.60 6.22
N PRO A 87 0.64 -14.65 5.95
CA PRO A 87 1.62 -15.14 6.92
C PRO A 87 2.73 -14.08 7.09
N VAL A 88 2.88 -13.58 8.29
CA VAL A 88 3.94 -12.63 8.64
C VAL A 88 5.23 -13.36 8.97
N GLY A 89 5.16 -14.35 9.85
CA GLY A 89 6.30 -15.09 10.34
C GLY A 89 5.96 -15.78 11.64
N ARG A 90 6.85 -15.71 12.63
CA ARG A 90 6.67 -16.39 13.92
C ARG A 90 6.47 -15.40 15.06
N ASP A 91 5.62 -15.80 15.99
CA ASP A 91 5.46 -15.14 17.28
C ASP A 91 6.79 -15.22 18.05
N LEU A 92 7.27 -14.07 18.54
CA LEU A 92 8.56 -13.98 19.26
C LEU A 92 8.53 -14.67 20.63
N LEU A 93 7.36 -14.90 21.21
CA LEU A 93 7.20 -15.52 22.51
C LEU A 93 6.91 -17.01 22.42
N THR A 94 6.04 -17.41 21.48
CA THR A 94 5.53 -18.79 21.39
C THR A 94 6.13 -19.58 20.22
N GLY A 95 6.73 -18.91 19.23
CA GLY A 95 7.23 -19.54 18.01
C GLY A 95 6.12 -19.98 17.02
N GLU A 96 4.86 -19.73 17.34
CA GLU A 96 3.74 -20.07 16.46
C GLU A 96 3.70 -19.21 15.20
N LEU A 97 3.09 -19.74 14.12
CA LEU A 97 2.87 -18.98 12.90
C LEU A 97 1.88 -17.85 13.16
N VAL A 98 2.29 -16.63 12.83
CA VAL A 98 1.44 -15.44 12.88
C VAL A 98 1.01 -15.06 11.48
N ALA A 99 -0.29 -14.91 11.28
CA ALA A 99 -0.88 -14.39 10.05
C ALA A 99 -1.83 -13.22 10.37
N ILE A 100 -1.95 -12.29 9.43
CA ILE A 100 -2.88 -11.15 9.51
C ILE A 100 -3.86 -11.19 8.35
N ASP A 101 -5.14 -10.96 8.66
CA ASP A 101 -6.22 -10.98 7.67
C ASP A 101 -7.21 -9.83 7.88
N PRO A 102 -6.80 -8.57 7.66
CA PRO A 102 -7.66 -7.41 7.84
C PRO A 102 -9.00 -7.52 7.11
N SER A 103 -8.98 -8.07 5.89
CA SER A 103 -10.18 -8.30 5.08
C SER A 103 -11.11 -9.36 5.70
N GLY A 104 -10.58 -10.53 6.02
CA GLY A 104 -11.36 -11.64 6.60
C GLY A 104 -11.80 -11.40 8.04
N TRP A 105 -11.19 -10.45 8.75
CA TRP A 105 -11.59 -10.03 10.11
C TRP A 105 -12.72 -9.02 10.12
N THR A 106 -12.95 -8.31 9.02
CA THR A 106 -14.01 -7.30 8.92
C THR A 106 -15.38 -7.93 9.18
N GLY A 107 -16.14 -7.31 10.06
CA GLY A 107 -17.44 -7.82 10.54
C GLY A 107 -17.37 -8.94 11.59
N LYS A 108 -16.15 -9.43 11.94
CA LYS A 108 -15.93 -10.47 12.96
C LYS A 108 -15.07 -9.97 14.12
N LEU A 109 -13.88 -9.50 13.83
CA LEU A 109 -12.91 -9.02 14.80
C LEU A 109 -12.69 -7.51 14.70
N THR A 110 -12.88 -6.96 13.51
CA THR A 110 -12.67 -5.57 13.14
C THR A 110 -13.90 -5.01 12.45
N THR A 111 -14.02 -3.70 12.42
CA THR A 111 -15.09 -2.97 11.71
C THR A 111 -14.62 -2.43 10.36
N ASN A 112 -13.30 -2.41 10.14
CA ASN A 112 -12.69 -1.84 8.96
C ASN A 112 -11.42 -2.63 8.57
N PRO A 113 -11.18 -2.90 7.28
CA PRO A 113 -9.98 -3.60 6.82
C PRO A 113 -8.72 -2.73 6.75
N GLY A 114 -8.79 -1.48 7.22
CA GLY A 114 -7.65 -0.56 7.23
C GLY A 114 -6.50 -1.04 8.11
N VAL A 115 -5.29 -0.90 7.60
CA VAL A 115 -4.04 -1.27 8.28
C VAL A 115 -3.17 -0.03 8.45
N TRP A 116 -2.67 0.18 9.67
CA TRP A 116 -1.69 1.20 9.99
C TRP A 116 -0.33 0.57 10.25
N VAL A 117 0.68 0.92 9.47
CA VAL A 117 2.05 0.41 9.62
C VAL A 117 2.97 1.56 10.01
N MET A 118 3.57 1.44 11.19
CA MET A 118 4.48 2.46 11.74
C MET A 118 5.78 1.82 12.21
N SER A 119 6.93 2.36 11.79
CA SER A 119 8.23 2.06 12.37
C SER A 119 9.30 3.01 11.84
N GLN A 120 10.45 3.04 12.49
CA GLN A 120 11.63 3.77 12.03
C GLN A 120 12.07 3.34 10.61
N PRO A 121 12.78 4.21 9.86
CA PRO A 121 13.41 3.84 8.59
C PRO A 121 14.32 2.61 8.76
N GLY A 122 14.35 1.72 7.76
CA GLY A 122 15.20 0.52 7.80
C GLY A 122 14.65 -0.68 8.59
N ALA A 123 13.56 -0.51 9.36
CA ALA A 123 12.97 -1.60 10.15
C ALA A 123 12.14 -2.63 9.34
N GLY A 124 12.02 -2.48 8.02
CA GLY A 124 11.42 -3.49 7.15
C GLY A 124 9.96 -3.25 6.75
N LYS A 125 9.37 -2.05 6.98
CA LYS A 125 7.98 -1.72 6.61
C LYS A 125 7.60 -2.12 5.18
N SER A 126 8.39 -1.66 4.21
CA SER A 126 8.11 -1.94 2.78
C SER A 126 8.13 -3.44 2.47
N ALA A 127 8.95 -4.24 3.17
CA ALA A 127 8.97 -5.69 2.99
C ALA A 127 7.67 -6.34 3.45
N LEU A 128 7.14 -5.94 4.61
CA LEU A 128 5.85 -6.43 5.10
C LEU A 128 4.70 -6.02 4.16
N VAL A 129 4.67 -4.77 3.73
CA VAL A 129 3.62 -4.25 2.83
C VAL A 129 3.67 -4.96 1.47
N LYS A 130 4.85 -5.18 0.91
CA LYS A 130 5.04 -5.96 -0.33
C LYS A 130 4.57 -7.40 -0.17
N ARG A 131 4.86 -8.06 0.97
CA ARG A 131 4.31 -9.38 1.29
C ARG A 131 2.79 -9.36 1.32
N MET A 132 2.19 -8.36 1.95
CA MET A 132 0.72 -8.22 1.96
C MET A 132 0.18 -8.11 0.53
N CYS A 133 0.77 -7.28 -0.32
CA CYS A 133 0.39 -7.16 -1.73
C CYS A 133 0.49 -8.50 -2.46
N MET A 134 1.60 -9.22 -2.30
CA MET A 134 1.84 -10.50 -2.96
C MET A 134 0.83 -11.57 -2.52
N VAL A 135 0.61 -11.73 -1.22
CA VAL A 135 -0.29 -12.78 -0.70
C VAL A 135 -1.75 -12.45 -1.00
N TYR A 136 -2.17 -11.20 -0.86
CA TYR A 136 -3.52 -10.80 -1.24
C TYR A 136 -3.78 -10.95 -2.74
N SER A 137 -2.76 -10.76 -3.59
CA SER A 137 -2.87 -11.07 -5.02
C SER A 137 -3.18 -12.55 -5.24
N ALA A 138 -2.55 -13.46 -4.49
CA ALA A 138 -2.87 -14.88 -4.54
C ALA A 138 -4.29 -15.21 -4.03
N PHE A 139 -4.90 -14.35 -3.23
CA PHE A 139 -6.30 -14.45 -2.79
C PHE A 139 -7.29 -13.78 -3.75
N GLY A 140 -6.84 -13.30 -4.91
CA GLY A 140 -7.69 -12.67 -5.91
C GLY A 140 -7.90 -11.17 -5.74
N PHE A 141 -7.25 -10.53 -4.76
CA PHE A 141 -7.22 -9.07 -4.66
C PHE A 141 -6.29 -8.50 -5.72
N MET A 142 -6.54 -7.27 -6.13
CA MET A 142 -5.64 -6.53 -7.01
C MET A 142 -4.76 -5.58 -6.19
N PRO A 143 -3.44 -5.81 -6.08
CA PRO A 143 -2.53 -4.80 -5.58
C PRO A 143 -2.56 -3.57 -6.48
N CYS A 144 -2.81 -2.43 -5.88
CA CYS A 144 -2.89 -1.15 -6.57
C CYS A 144 -2.08 -0.10 -5.82
N VAL A 145 -0.96 0.32 -6.40
CA VAL A 145 -0.05 1.32 -5.84
C VAL A 145 -0.28 2.65 -6.58
N PRO A 146 -1.11 3.55 -6.04
CA PRO A 146 -1.56 4.73 -6.77
C PRO A 146 -0.51 5.85 -6.90
N GLY A 147 0.67 5.69 -6.29
CA GLY A 147 1.76 6.67 -6.38
C GLY A 147 3.04 6.14 -5.72
N ASP A 148 3.84 5.40 -6.48
CA ASP A 148 5.13 4.87 -6.01
C ASP A 148 6.23 5.94 -6.16
N VAL A 149 6.47 6.69 -5.08
CA VAL A 149 7.47 7.79 -5.06
C VAL A 149 8.89 7.26 -5.19
N LYS A 150 9.15 6.06 -4.73
CA LYS A 150 10.50 5.49 -4.70
C LYS A 150 10.76 4.49 -5.83
N GLY A 151 9.72 4.04 -6.54
CA GLY A 151 9.80 2.96 -7.54
C GLY A 151 10.06 1.59 -6.89
N GLU A 152 9.71 1.44 -5.59
CA GLU A 152 10.00 0.22 -4.84
C GLU A 152 9.07 -0.94 -5.18
N TYR A 153 7.85 -0.64 -5.64
CA TYR A 153 6.84 -1.65 -5.97
C TYR A 153 6.91 -2.12 -7.42
N THR A 154 7.60 -1.39 -8.28
CA THR A 154 7.66 -1.66 -9.74
C THR A 154 8.05 -3.10 -10.06
N GLU A 155 9.07 -3.64 -9.40
CA GLU A 155 9.54 -5.01 -9.65
C GLU A 155 8.54 -6.06 -9.17
N LEU A 156 7.96 -5.87 -7.97
CA LEU A 156 6.91 -6.74 -7.46
C LEU A 156 5.69 -6.78 -8.39
N ILE A 157 5.22 -5.61 -8.85
CA ILE A 157 4.05 -5.53 -9.72
C ILE A 157 4.30 -6.25 -11.05
N ARG A 158 5.52 -6.15 -11.62
CA ARG A 158 5.89 -6.89 -12.83
C ARG A 158 5.94 -8.39 -12.62
N GLU A 159 6.50 -8.85 -11.52
CA GLU A 159 6.54 -10.28 -11.17
C GLU A 159 5.14 -10.87 -10.94
N LEU A 160 4.18 -10.06 -10.49
CA LEU A 160 2.78 -10.44 -10.42
C LEU A 160 2.07 -10.42 -11.78
N GLY A 161 2.78 -10.12 -12.88
CA GLY A 161 2.19 -9.96 -14.21
C GLY A 161 1.37 -8.67 -14.37
N GLY A 162 1.58 -7.70 -13.50
CA GLY A 162 0.85 -6.45 -13.46
C GLY A 162 1.40 -5.37 -14.40
N SER A 163 0.67 -4.24 -14.46
CA SER A 163 0.98 -3.08 -15.27
C SER A 163 1.60 -1.95 -14.43
N VAL A 164 2.67 -1.34 -14.95
CA VAL A 164 3.34 -0.20 -14.32
C VAL A 164 3.27 1.00 -15.25
N VAL A 165 2.54 2.04 -14.83
CA VAL A 165 2.46 3.33 -15.50
C VAL A 165 3.56 4.24 -14.95
N ARG A 166 4.40 4.80 -15.79
CA ARG A 166 5.47 5.73 -15.38
C ARG A 166 5.13 7.15 -15.78
N ILE A 167 5.30 8.09 -14.84
CA ILE A 167 4.97 9.51 -14.99
C ILE A 167 6.20 10.38 -14.68
N GLY A 168 6.43 11.37 -15.54
CA GLY A 168 7.51 12.34 -15.37
C GLY A 168 8.63 12.20 -16.37
N ASP A 169 9.53 13.21 -16.40
CA ASP A 169 10.75 13.30 -17.20
C ASP A 169 10.60 12.98 -18.70
N GLY A 170 9.46 13.40 -19.30
CA GLY A 170 9.16 13.12 -20.70
C GLY A 170 8.71 11.68 -21.01
N ILE A 171 8.65 10.80 -20.00
CA ILE A 171 8.23 9.41 -20.16
C ILE A 171 6.72 9.29 -20.33
N GLY A 172 5.95 10.00 -19.48
CA GLY A 172 4.50 9.96 -19.50
C GLY A 172 3.85 11.18 -18.87
N ARG A 173 2.67 11.53 -19.35
CA ARG A 173 1.79 12.57 -18.82
C ARG A 173 0.59 11.92 -18.17
N LEU A 174 0.00 12.63 -17.23
CA LEU A 174 -1.23 12.27 -16.56
C LEU A 174 -2.23 13.43 -16.67
N ASN A 175 -3.39 13.17 -17.24
CA ASN A 175 -4.50 14.11 -17.16
C ASN A 175 -5.22 13.93 -15.80
N PRO A 176 -5.17 14.92 -14.89
CA PRO A 176 -5.89 14.82 -13.62
C PRO A 176 -7.40 14.71 -13.75
N LEU A 177 -7.95 15.07 -14.92
CA LEU A 177 -9.39 15.08 -15.23
C LEU A 177 -9.82 13.85 -16.02
N ASP A 178 -8.94 12.86 -16.19
CA ASP A 178 -9.20 11.64 -16.95
C ASP A 178 -10.30 10.78 -16.29
N SER A 179 -11.26 10.33 -17.07
CA SER A 179 -12.37 9.48 -16.62
C SER A 179 -12.07 7.99 -16.61
N GLY A 180 -10.84 7.63 -16.99
CA GLY A 180 -10.43 6.23 -17.07
C GLY A 180 -11.21 5.46 -18.16
N PRO A 181 -11.64 4.20 -17.87
CA PRO A 181 -12.25 3.32 -18.87
C PRO A 181 -13.65 3.75 -19.33
N LEU A 182 -14.25 4.77 -18.70
CA LEU A 182 -15.57 5.26 -19.09
C LEU A 182 -15.62 5.90 -20.48
N LYS A 183 -14.50 6.44 -20.96
CA LYS A 183 -14.38 7.05 -22.29
C LYS A 183 -15.01 6.20 -23.40
N GLY A 184 -14.71 4.89 -23.41
CA GLY A 184 -15.19 4.00 -24.46
C GLY A 184 -16.62 3.51 -24.31
N ARG A 185 -17.24 3.68 -23.14
CA ARG A 185 -18.57 3.13 -22.84
C ARG A 185 -19.66 4.17 -22.61
N ALA A 186 -19.32 5.43 -22.44
CA ALA A 186 -20.30 6.50 -22.25
C ALA A 186 -21.34 6.55 -23.41
N ALA A 187 -20.91 6.22 -24.63
CA ALA A 187 -21.79 6.17 -25.80
C ALA A 187 -22.82 5.04 -25.74
N SER A 188 -22.56 3.94 -25.01
CA SER A 188 -23.46 2.78 -24.90
C SER A 188 -24.45 2.88 -23.72
N LEU A 189 -24.36 3.94 -22.90
CA LEU A 189 -25.27 4.17 -21.78
C LEU A 189 -26.54 4.92 -22.22
N THR A 190 -27.65 4.70 -21.51
CA THR A 190 -28.86 5.50 -21.65
C THR A 190 -28.57 6.96 -21.28
N ALA A 191 -29.33 7.90 -21.85
CA ALA A 191 -29.11 9.34 -21.61
C ALA A 191 -29.11 9.69 -20.11
N GLU A 192 -30.09 9.20 -19.36
CA GLU A 192 -30.19 9.40 -17.90
C GLU A 192 -28.99 8.89 -17.13
N ARG A 193 -28.51 7.64 -17.44
CA ARG A 193 -27.34 7.06 -16.81
C ARG A 193 -26.06 7.80 -17.17
N ARG A 194 -25.96 8.29 -18.39
CA ARG A 194 -24.84 9.09 -18.86
C ARG A 194 -24.79 10.42 -18.12
N GLU A 195 -25.91 11.13 -17.97
CA GLU A 195 -25.99 12.38 -17.24
C GLU A 195 -25.59 12.22 -15.77
N ALA A 196 -26.21 11.28 -15.05
CA ALA A 196 -25.84 10.97 -13.66
C ALA A 196 -24.35 10.59 -13.49
N LEU A 197 -23.78 9.90 -14.46
CA LEU A 197 -22.36 9.54 -14.44
C LEU A 197 -21.46 10.75 -14.68
N LEU A 198 -21.83 11.63 -15.61
CA LEU A 198 -21.09 12.86 -15.88
C LEU A 198 -21.09 13.79 -14.67
N ASP A 199 -22.19 13.88 -13.93
CA ASP A 199 -22.27 14.66 -12.69
C ASP A 199 -21.28 14.14 -11.64
N VAL A 200 -21.22 12.83 -11.43
CA VAL A 200 -20.26 12.20 -10.52
C VAL A 200 -18.83 12.46 -10.97
N LEU A 201 -18.55 12.33 -12.27
CA LEU A 201 -17.22 12.60 -12.83
C LEU A 201 -16.81 14.06 -12.69
N ASN A 202 -17.72 15.00 -12.97
CA ASN A 202 -17.44 16.43 -12.85
C ASN A 202 -17.18 16.82 -11.40
N GLY A 203 -17.93 16.24 -10.43
CA GLY A 203 -17.65 16.40 -9.02
C GLY A 203 -16.24 15.93 -8.64
N ARG A 204 -15.79 14.79 -9.16
CA ARG A 204 -14.41 14.28 -8.92
C ARG A 204 -13.34 15.15 -9.57
N ARG A 205 -13.58 15.62 -10.80
CA ARG A 205 -12.70 16.56 -11.50
C ARG A 205 -12.51 17.85 -10.71
N LEU A 206 -13.61 18.38 -10.19
CA LEU A 206 -13.58 19.55 -9.32
C LEU A 206 -12.75 19.30 -8.06
N GLU A 207 -13.01 18.22 -7.32
CA GLU A 207 -12.24 17.90 -6.10
C GLU A 207 -10.75 17.71 -6.40
N THR A 208 -10.41 17.09 -7.54
CA THR A 208 -9.02 16.92 -7.97
C THR A 208 -8.35 18.27 -8.24
N LEU A 209 -9.04 19.19 -8.95
CA LEU A 209 -8.50 20.53 -9.19
C LEU A 209 -8.37 21.34 -7.90
N VAL A 210 -9.36 21.26 -7.00
CA VAL A 210 -9.30 21.90 -5.68
C VAL A 210 -8.11 21.39 -4.89
N ALA A 211 -7.87 20.07 -4.87
CA ALA A 211 -6.71 19.49 -4.20
C ALA A 211 -5.38 19.95 -4.80
N LEU A 212 -5.26 19.96 -6.13
CA LEU A 212 -4.05 20.41 -6.81
C LEU A 212 -3.81 21.91 -6.62
N LEU A 213 -4.85 22.73 -6.68
CA LEU A 213 -4.78 24.17 -6.43
C LEU A 213 -4.40 24.47 -4.97
N SER A 214 -4.78 23.62 -4.03
CA SER A 214 -4.39 23.80 -2.61
C SER A 214 -2.90 23.59 -2.35
N THR A 215 -2.18 22.96 -3.29
CA THR A 215 -0.71 22.79 -3.20
C THR A 215 0.03 24.11 -3.43
N LYS A 216 1.31 24.15 -3.04
CA LYS A 216 2.18 25.33 -3.24
C LYS A 216 2.35 25.75 -4.70
N HIS A 217 2.21 24.80 -5.65
CA HIS A 217 2.29 25.11 -7.07
C HIS A 217 0.97 25.65 -7.64
N GLY A 218 -0.13 25.51 -6.92
CA GLY A 218 -1.39 26.15 -7.24
C GLY A 218 -1.54 27.50 -6.54
N LEU A 219 -2.49 27.59 -5.62
CA LEU A 219 -2.79 28.77 -4.81
C LEU A 219 -2.06 28.77 -3.45
N GLY A 220 -1.57 27.61 -3.00
CA GLY A 220 -1.02 27.42 -1.65
C GLY A 220 -2.08 27.50 -0.54
N ARG A 221 -3.37 27.57 -0.90
CA ARG A 221 -4.55 27.56 -0.03
C ARG A 221 -5.70 26.86 -0.75
N SER A 222 -6.70 26.43 -0.01
CA SER A 222 -7.93 25.97 -0.63
C SER A 222 -8.62 27.11 -1.39
N PRO A 223 -9.17 26.86 -2.59
CA PRO A 223 -10.02 27.81 -3.27
C PRO A 223 -11.20 28.25 -2.40
N ASP A 224 -11.56 29.52 -2.46
CA ASP A 224 -12.75 30.02 -1.78
C ASP A 224 -14.04 29.61 -2.52
N GLU A 225 -15.20 29.95 -1.94
CA GLU A 225 -16.51 29.54 -2.49
C GLU A 225 -16.77 30.10 -3.90
N ILE A 226 -16.29 31.31 -4.20
CA ILE A 226 -16.42 31.92 -5.52
C ILE A 226 -15.51 31.25 -6.53
N GLU A 227 -14.26 31.04 -6.16
CA GLU A 227 -13.26 30.32 -6.96
C GLU A 227 -13.72 28.89 -7.24
N ARG A 228 -14.27 28.20 -6.22
CA ARG A 228 -14.82 26.85 -6.34
C ARG A 228 -16.02 26.81 -7.28
N SER A 229 -16.92 27.79 -7.18
CA SER A 229 -18.09 27.91 -8.08
C SER A 229 -17.67 28.17 -9.53
N ALA A 230 -16.64 29.00 -9.74
CA ALA A 230 -16.07 29.23 -11.06
C ALA A 230 -15.45 27.96 -11.65
N LEU A 231 -14.68 27.21 -10.83
CA LEU A 231 -14.08 25.93 -11.24
C LEU A 231 -15.14 24.88 -11.60
N ASP A 232 -16.17 24.73 -10.77
CA ASP A 232 -17.26 23.78 -11.00
C ASP A 232 -17.94 24.03 -12.36
N THR A 233 -18.35 25.26 -12.59
CA THR A 233 -18.98 25.63 -13.87
C THR A 233 -18.01 25.46 -15.04
N ALA A 234 -16.75 25.86 -14.89
CA ALA A 234 -15.75 25.72 -15.95
C ALA A 234 -15.48 24.24 -16.31
N VAL A 235 -15.44 23.34 -15.31
CA VAL A 235 -15.29 21.89 -15.51
C VAL A 235 -16.50 21.31 -16.23
N GLN A 236 -17.70 21.72 -15.86
CA GLN A 236 -18.95 21.28 -16.54
C GLN A 236 -18.96 21.71 -18.00
N VAL A 237 -18.69 22.98 -18.28
CA VAL A 237 -18.63 23.52 -19.64
C VAL A 237 -17.52 22.86 -20.47
N ALA A 238 -16.33 22.68 -19.87
CA ALA A 238 -15.23 22.01 -20.55
C ALA A 238 -15.57 20.54 -20.85
N SER A 239 -16.25 19.84 -19.94
CA SER A 239 -16.68 18.46 -20.13
C SER A 239 -17.76 18.33 -21.22
N ALA A 240 -18.71 19.25 -21.27
CA ALA A 240 -19.78 19.27 -22.27
C ALA A 240 -19.25 19.59 -23.68
N ALA A 241 -18.18 20.37 -23.77
CA ALA A 241 -17.55 20.74 -25.04
C ALA A 241 -16.68 19.64 -25.67
N GLN A 242 -16.43 18.52 -24.95
CA GLN A 242 -15.61 17.44 -25.47
C GLN A 242 -16.38 16.54 -26.43
N GLU A 243 -15.67 16.06 -27.45
CA GLU A 243 -16.19 14.99 -28.31
C GLU A 243 -16.42 13.70 -27.54
N SER A 244 -17.34 12.87 -28.00
CA SER A 244 -17.64 11.58 -27.38
C SER A 244 -16.38 10.71 -27.31
N GLY A 245 -15.93 10.39 -26.11
CA GLY A 245 -14.74 9.56 -25.87
C GLY A 245 -13.46 10.31 -25.54
N SER A 246 -13.50 11.65 -25.40
CA SER A 246 -12.37 12.44 -24.88
C SER A 246 -12.71 13.08 -23.53
N ASP A 247 -11.68 13.37 -22.73
CA ASP A 247 -11.81 14.08 -21.47
C ASP A 247 -11.21 15.47 -21.60
N PRO A 248 -11.76 16.47 -20.88
CA PRO A 248 -11.14 17.78 -20.80
C PRO A 248 -9.76 17.66 -20.14
N VAL A 249 -8.83 18.51 -20.55
CA VAL A 249 -7.55 18.71 -19.87
C VAL A 249 -7.57 20.01 -19.07
N VAL A 250 -6.61 20.21 -18.17
CA VAL A 250 -6.52 21.42 -17.35
C VAL A 250 -6.49 22.70 -18.24
N ALA A 251 -5.82 22.63 -19.37
CA ALA A 251 -5.77 23.76 -20.34
C ALA A 251 -7.15 24.13 -20.90
N ASP A 252 -8.07 23.18 -21.05
CA ASP A 252 -9.44 23.46 -21.49
C ASP A 252 -10.20 24.24 -20.43
N VAL A 253 -10.05 23.87 -19.14
CA VAL A 253 -10.67 24.61 -18.03
C VAL A 253 -10.13 26.04 -17.98
N VAL A 254 -8.83 26.24 -18.15
CA VAL A 254 -8.21 27.58 -18.24
C VAL A 254 -8.80 28.38 -19.41
N ARG A 255 -8.93 27.74 -20.58
CA ARG A 255 -9.50 28.38 -21.78
C ARG A 255 -10.95 28.84 -21.56
N ILE A 256 -11.77 28.00 -20.89
CA ILE A 256 -13.15 28.34 -20.56
C ILE A 256 -13.21 29.51 -19.56
N LEU A 257 -12.40 29.49 -18.50
CA LEU A 257 -12.33 30.57 -17.53
C LEU A 257 -11.92 31.91 -18.18
N ARG A 258 -10.99 31.90 -19.15
CA ARG A 258 -10.56 33.09 -19.89
C ARG A 258 -11.61 33.56 -20.89
N ALA A 259 -12.34 32.64 -21.50
CA ALA A 259 -13.41 32.97 -22.47
C ALA A 259 -14.62 33.61 -21.81
N ALA A 260 -14.79 33.44 -20.49
CA ALA A 260 -15.89 33.99 -19.70
C ALA A 260 -17.28 33.76 -20.35
N PRO A 261 -17.69 32.50 -20.64
CA PRO A 261 -18.97 32.22 -21.24
C PRO A 261 -20.13 32.70 -20.36
N GLU A 262 -21.33 32.82 -20.93
CA GLU A 262 -22.49 33.37 -20.26
C GLU A 262 -22.85 32.63 -18.97
N GLU A 263 -22.72 31.31 -18.97
CA GLU A 263 -22.96 30.45 -17.81
C GLU A 263 -22.07 30.86 -16.60
N LEU A 264 -20.77 31.13 -16.84
CA LEU A 264 -19.84 31.57 -15.80
C LEU A 264 -20.16 33.00 -15.33
N ARG A 265 -20.45 33.93 -16.26
CA ARG A 265 -20.79 35.31 -15.90
C ARG A 265 -22.07 35.38 -15.08
N THR A 266 -23.09 34.61 -15.47
CA THR A 266 -24.34 34.49 -14.73
C THR A 266 -24.12 33.86 -13.35
N LYS A 267 -23.37 32.77 -13.27
CA LYS A 267 -23.09 32.07 -12.01
C LYS A 267 -22.38 32.95 -11.00
N LEU A 268 -21.40 33.74 -11.46
CA LEU A 268 -20.62 34.64 -10.61
C LEU A 268 -21.25 36.02 -10.41
N ALA A 269 -22.35 36.29 -11.12
CA ALA A 269 -23.00 37.63 -11.18
C ALA A 269 -21.95 38.74 -11.43
N ALA A 270 -21.02 38.52 -12.39
CA ALA A 270 -19.89 39.39 -12.65
C ALA A 270 -19.56 39.46 -14.14
N GLU A 271 -19.23 40.66 -14.61
CA GLU A 271 -18.82 40.95 -16.00
C GLU A 271 -17.55 41.80 -16.03
N GLY A 272 -16.88 41.82 -17.18
CA GLY A 272 -15.73 42.67 -17.44
C GLY A 272 -14.62 42.52 -16.39
N ASP A 273 -14.13 43.65 -15.90
CA ASP A 273 -12.99 43.68 -14.94
C ASP A 273 -13.32 42.92 -13.63
N ARG A 274 -14.59 43.03 -13.17
CA ARG A 274 -15.00 42.32 -11.97
C ARG A 274 -14.91 40.79 -12.11
N TYR A 275 -15.30 40.26 -13.28
CA TYR A 275 -15.14 38.82 -13.56
C TYR A 275 -13.64 38.43 -13.57
N GLN A 276 -12.79 39.25 -14.22
CA GLN A 276 -11.37 39.01 -14.27
C GLN A 276 -10.72 39.02 -12.89
N ASP A 277 -11.12 39.95 -12.01
CA ASP A 277 -10.62 40.00 -10.64
C ASP A 277 -10.97 38.76 -9.81
N LEU A 278 -12.22 38.26 -9.95
CA LEU A 278 -12.68 37.07 -9.25
C LEU A 278 -12.01 35.78 -9.74
N THR A 279 -11.66 35.70 -11.01
CA THR A 279 -11.10 34.47 -11.60
C THR A 279 -9.58 34.48 -11.74
N ARG A 280 -8.91 35.63 -11.55
CA ARG A 280 -7.46 35.83 -11.74
C ARG A 280 -6.62 34.81 -10.97
N SER A 281 -6.92 34.62 -9.68
CA SER A 281 -6.16 33.71 -8.82
C SER A 281 -6.22 32.27 -9.32
N VAL A 282 -7.44 31.82 -9.63
CA VAL A 282 -7.68 30.44 -10.10
C VAL A 282 -7.00 30.20 -11.43
N ILE A 283 -7.12 31.14 -12.37
CA ILE A 283 -6.45 31.04 -13.69
C ILE A 283 -4.94 30.95 -13.50
N ALA A 284 -4.35 31.81 -12.67
CA ALA A 284 -2.92 31.79 -12.38
C ALA A 284 -2.48 30.49 -11.72
N GLY A 285 -3.28 29.97 -10.77
CA GLY A 285 -3.03 28.67 -10.12
C GLY A 285 -3.06 27.51 -11.12
N LEU A 286 -4.06 27.45 -12.00
CA LEU A 286 -4.17 26.44 -13.05
C LEU A 286 -3.04 26.54 -14.08
N ASP A 287 -2.66 27.77 -14.50
CA ASP A 287 -1.51 27.99 -15.38
C ASP A 287 -0.20 27.45 -14.76
N ASN A 288 -0.03 27.61 -13.45
CA ASN A 288 1.12 27.06 -12.74
C ASN A 288 1.12 25.53 -12.72
N LEU A 289 -0.05 24.88 -12.68
CA LEU A 289 -0.15 23.41 -12.72
C LEU A 289 0.27 22.83 -14.08
N ILE A 290 0.06 23.55 -15.18
CA ILE A 290 0.44 23.10 -16.53
C ILE A 290 1.77 23.71 -17.01
N GLY A 291 2.28 24.69 -16.28
CA GLY A 291 3.57 25.36 -16.55
C GLY A 291 4.60 25.14 -15.45
N GLY A 292 5.67 25.91 -15.49
CA GLY A 292 6.68 25.93 -14.43
C GLY A 292 7.28 24.54 -14.11
N PRO A 293 7.44 24.22 -12.83
CA PRO A 293 8.02 22.94 -12.39
C PRO A 293 7.17 21.71 -12.74
N LEU A 294 5.88 21.88 -12.98
CA LEU A 294 4.93 20.79 -13.32
C LEU A 294 4.75 20.60 -14.84
N LYS A 295 5.43 21.41 -15.66
CA LYS A 295 5.38 21.31 -17.12
C LYS A 295 5.71 19.88 -17.58
N GLY A 296 4.91 19.37 -18.53
CA GLY A 296 5.06 18.03 -19.05
C GLY A 296 4.42 16.94 -18.20
N LEU A 297 3.75 17.29 -17.08
CA LEU A 297 3.04 16.32 -16.24
C LEU A 297 1.53 16.34 -16.48
N PHE A 298 0.90 17.54 -16.44
CA PHE A 298 -0.55 17.72 -16.45
C PHE A 298 -1.05 18.52 -17.66
N ASP A 299 -0.19 18.81 -18.60
CA ASP A 299 -0.44 19.71 -19.73
C ASP A 299 -1.09 19.05 -20.95
N GLY A 300 -1.58 17.81 -20.82
CA GLY A 300 -2.20 17.07 -21.91
C GLY A 300 -2.89 15.78 -21.47
N PRO A 301 -3.42 15.02 -22.44
CA PRO A 301 -4.09 13.77 -22.15
C PRO A 301 -3.13 12.72 -21.56
N THR A 302 -3.69 11.76 -20.79
CA THR A 302 -2.92 10.66 -20.21
C THR A 302 -2.26 9.84 -21.31
N THR A 303 -0.92 9.69 -21.24
CA THR A 303 -0.13 9.00 -22.27
C THR A 303 -0.34 7.48 -22.21
N THR A 304 -0.28 6.93 -21.00
CA THR A 304 -0.46 5.49 -20.76
C THR A 304 -1.58 5.31 -19.77
N PRO A 305 -2.76 4.85 -20.21
CA PRO A 305 -3.88 4.61 -19.30
C PRO A 305 -3.58 3.44 -18.36
N LEU A 306 -4.20 3.48 -17.16
CA LEU A 306 -4.12 2.41 -16.19
C LEU A 306 -4.83 1.16 -16.72
N ASP A 307 -4.12 0.04 -16.77
CA ASP A 307 -4.71 -1.25 -17.15
C ASP A 307 -5.41 -1.90 -15.93
N ILE A 308 -6.70 -1.66 -15.82
CA ILE A 308 -7.53 -2.22 -14.74
C ILE A 308 -7.81 -3.71 -14.89
N ALA A 309 -7.54 -4.31 -16.06
CA ALA A 309 -7.67 -5.75 -16.27
C ALA A 309 -6.43 -6.51 -15.77
N ALA A 310 -5.30 -5.84 -15.63
CA ALA A 310 -4.07 -6.42 -15.11
C ALA A 310 -4.26 -6.99 -13.70
N PRO A 311 -3.52 -8.05 -13.33
CA PRO A 311 -3.62 -8.65 -11.99
C PRO A 311 -3.13 -7.73 -10.87
N ALA A 312 -2.26 -6.76 -11.17
CA ALA A 312 -1.74 -5.75 -10.26
C ALA A 312 -1.40 -4.47 -11.02
N VAL A 313 -1.46 -3.32 -10.38
CA VAL A 313 -1.13 -2.03 -11.02
C VAL A 313 -0.29 -1.14 -10.11
N SER A 314 0.61 -0.35 -10.70
CA SER A 314 1.37 0.68 -10.01
C SER A 314 1.54 1.91 -10.88
N VAL A 315 1.45 3.09 -10.28
CA VAL A 315 1.81 4.35 -10.90
C VAL A 315 3.15 4.82 -10.31
N ASP A 316 4.21 4.65 -11.07
CA ASP A 316 5.58 5.01 -10.69
C ASP A 316 5.84 6.48 -11.00
N ILE A 317 6.02 7.28 -9.95
CA ILE A 317 6.35 8.70 -9.99
C ILE A 317 7.76 8.99 -9.47
N SER A 318 8.61 7.99 -9.40
CA SER A 318 9.97 8.13 -8.85
C SER A 318 10.84 9.14 -9.62
N ALA A 319 10.58 9.33 -10.91
CA ALA A 319 11.21 10.33 -11.75
C ALA A 319 10.98 11.77 -11.24
N LEU A 320 9.85 12.04 -10.58
CA LEU A 320 9.55 13.39 -10.06
C LEU A 320 10.43 13.80 -8.87
N ARG A 321 11.13 12.87 -8.22
CA ARG A 321 11.99 13.16 -7.06
C ARG A 321 13.08 14.19 -7.37
N ALA A 322 13.62 14.18 -8.59
CA ALA A 322 14.63 15.14 -9.02
C ALA A 322 14.09 16.58 -9.13
N ARG A 323 12.76 16.75 -9.27
CA ARG A 323 12.10 18.06 -9.39
C ARG A 323 11.71 18.70 -8.06
N GLY A 324 11.94 18.01 -6.94
CA GLY A 324 11.65 18.50 -5.59
C GLY A 324 10.36 17.98 -4.97
N ASN A 325 10.24 18.17 -3.65
CA ASN A 325 9.15 17.57 -2.85
C ASN A 325 7.76 18.08 -3.22
N ASP A 326 7.62 19.34 -3.57
CA ASP A 326 6.32 19.94 -3.90
C ASP A 326 5.77 19.38 -5.23
N VAL A 327 6.65 19.10 -6.20
CA VAL A 327 6.31 18.43 -7.46
C VAL A 327 5.88 16.97 -7.20
N VAL A 328 6.62 16.27 -6.34
CA VAL A 328 6.24 14.89 -5.92
C VAL A 328 4.87 14.89 -5.28
N SER A 329 4.58 15.84 -4.40
CA SER A 329 3.30 15.95 -3.72
C SER A 329 2.14 16.19 -4.69
N ALA A 330 2.28 17.10 -5.63
CA ALA A 330 1.29 17.32 -6.68
C ALA A 330 1.10 16.07 -7.55
N GLY A 331 2.20 15.38 -7.91
CA GLY A 331 2.18 14.10 -8.61
C GLY A 331 1.41 13.03 -7.85
N MET A 332 1.65 12.88 -6.55
CA MET A 332 0.91 11.93 -5.71
C MET A 332 -0.60 12.20 -5.70
N ILE A 333 -1.00 13.46 -5.50
CA ILE A 333 -2.41 13.85 -5.48
C ILE A 333 -3.09 13.52 -6.81
N ALA A 334 -2.45 13.89 -7.93
CA ALA A 334 -2.99 13.63 -9.25
C ALA A 334 -3.11 12.14 -9.55
N THR A 335 -2.09 11.34 -9.19
CA THR A 335 -2.09 9.90 -9.42
C THR A 335 -3.10 9.17 -8.56
N TRP A 336 -3.31 9.61 -7.31
CA TRP A 336 -4.38 9.08 -6.46
C TRP A 336 -5.75 9.37 -7.05
N ALA A 337 -6.03 10.63 -7.39
CA ALA A 337 -7.30 11.03 -7.98
C ALA A 337 -7.60 10.23 -9.27
N TYR A 338 -6.61 10.12 -10.15
CA TYR A 338 -6.73 9.35 -11.39
C TYR A 338 -6.99 7.87 -11.12
N THR A 339 -6.19 7.24 -10.27
CA THR A 339 -6.30 5.81 -9.98
C THR A 339 -7.66 5.46 -9.37
N TYR A 340 -8.09 6.23 -8.37
CA TYR A 340 -9.41 6.03 -7.77
C TYR A 340 -10.55 6.30 -8.76
N SER A 341 -10.44 7.35 -9.58
CA SER A 341 -11.43 7.63 -10.62
C SER A 341 -11.52 6.48 -11.63
N ALA A 342 -10.40 5.94 -12.10
CA ALA A 342 -10.36 4.83 -13.03
C ALA A 342 -10.97 3.54 -12.44
N ILE A 343 -10.67 3.22 -11.19
CA ILE A 343 -11.19 2.04 -10.48
C ILE A 343 -12.69 2.16 -10.27
N ASP A 344 -13.16 3.27 -9.73
CA ASP A 344 -14.58 3.48 -9.46
C ASP A 344 -15.40 3.51 -10.75
N SER A 345 -14.82 4.10 -11.78
CA SER A 345 -15.40 4.08 -13.12
C SER A 345 -15.55 2.65 -13.63
N ALA A 346 -14.51 1.85 -13.50
CA ALA A 346 -14.54 0.44 -13.89
C ALA A 346 -15.57 -0.38 -13.10
N ARG A 347 -15.69 -0.13 -11.81
CA ARG A 347 -16.68 -0.78 -10.95
C ARG A 347 -18.11 -0.38 -11.33
N SER A 348 -18.36 0.90 -11.57
CA SER A 348 -19.70 1.42 -11.92
C SER A 348 -20.25 0.84 -13.22
N ILE A 349 -19.38 0.45 -14.15
CA ILE A 349 -19.77 -0.18 -15.42
C ILE A 349 -19.59 -1.71 -15.43
N GLY A 350 -19.28 -2.32 -14.27
CA GLY A 350 -19.15 -3.77 -14.13
C GLY A 350 -17.92 -4.38 -14.82
N MET A 351 -16.88 -3.58 -15.08
CA MET A 351 -15.60 -4.07 -15.63
C MET A 351 -14.69 -4.63 -14.55
N MET A 352 -14.94 -4.30 -13.28
CA MET A 352 -14.12 -4.69 -12.16
C MET A 352 -15.00 -5.01 -10.95
N ASP A 353 -14.80 -6.19 -10.38
CA ASP A 353 -15.46 -6.68 -9.15
C ASP A 353 -14.48 -7.07 -8.05
N ARG A 354 -13.17 -7.05 -8.36
CA ARG A 354 -12.10 -7.44 -7.43
C ARG A 354 -11.93 -6.43 -6.31
N SER A 355 -11.68 -6.92 -5.09
CA SER A 355 -11.20 -6.11 -3.98
C SER A 355 -9.73 -5.69 -4.20
N LEU A 356 -9.33 -4.59 -3.59
CA LEU A 356 -8.01 -4.00 -3.74
C LEU A 356 -7.15 -4.16 -2.50
N VAL A 357 -5.84 -4.17 -2.72
CA VAL A 357 -4.85 -3.83 -1.69
C VAL A 357 -4.15 -2.55 -2.10
N LEU A 358 -4.30 -1.52 -1.28
CA LEU A 358 -3.89 -0.14 -1.55
C LEU A 358 -2.79 0.29 -0.57
N PRO A 359 -1.51 0.06 -0.87
CA PRO A 359 -0.43 0.62 -0.07
C PRO A 359 -0.30 2.12 -0.32
N MET A 360 -0.47 2.90 0.73
CA MET A 360 -0.33 4.36 0.76
C MET A 360 1.00 4.72 1.44
N ASP A 361 2.09 4.45 0.73
CA ASP A 361 3.43 4.77 1.22
C ASP A 361 3.75 6.24 0.97
N GLU A 362 4.48 6.88 1.89
CA GLU A 362 4.86 8.30 1.84
C GLU A 362 3.66 9.28 1.75
N MET A 363 2.44 8.84 2.05
CA MET A 363 1.21 9.65 1.92
C MET A 363 1.32 11.02 2.62
N TRP A 364 1.94 11.05 3.78
CA TRP A 364 2.07 12.26 4.60
C TRP A 364 2.86 13.37 3.90
N ARG A 365 3.74 13.00 2.96
CA ARG A 365 4.47 13.96 2.14
C ARG A 365 3.51 14.82 1.30
N ALA A 366 2.52 14.20 0.67
CA ALA A 366 1.51 14.92 -0.09
C ALA A 366 0.60 15.75 0.83
N LEU A 367 0.12 15.18 1.93
CA LEU A 367 -0.82 15.85 2.81
C LEU A 367 -0.25 17.10 3.51
N ARG A 368 1.08 17.17 3.68
CA ARG A 368 1.77 18.37 4.22
C ARG A 368 1.92 19.50 3.21
N SER A 369 1.71 19.27 1.93
CA SER A 369 1.97 20.27 0.89
C SER A 369 0.93 21.39 0.81
N GLY A 370 -0.21 21.25 1.49
CA GLY A 370 -1.24 22.28 1.55
C GLY A 370 -2.37 21.93 2.50
N PRO A 371 -3.14 22.94 2.94
CA PRO A 371 -4.30 22.76 3.81
C PRO A 371 -5.47 22.09 3.06
N GLY A 372 -6.30 21.33 3.79
CA GLY A 372 -7.50 20.68 3.22
C GLY A 372 -7.22 19.43 2.40
N LEU A 373 -5.96 19.03 2.22
CA LEU A 373 -5.60 17.85 1.42
C LEU A 373 -6.04 16.53 2.08
N VAL A 374 -6.14 16.51 3.41
CA VAL A 374 -6.69 15.35 4.12
C VAL A 374 -8.15 15.12 3.77
N ASP A 375 -8.95 16.19 3.59
CA ASP A 375 -10.34 16.10 3.13
C ASP A 375 -10.44 15.59 1.71
N ALA A 376 -9.65 16.17 0.83
CA ALA A 376 -9.62 15.75 -0.56
C ALA A 376 -9.25 14.27 -0.68
N MET A 377 -8.27 13.82 0.10
CA MET A 377 -7.92 12.42 0.16
C MET A 377 -9.03 11.55 0.75
N ASP A 378 -9.67 11.99 1.83
CA ASP A 378 -10.79 11.26 2.45
C ASP A 378 -11.97 11.17 1.48
N ALA A 379 -12.28 12.24 0.77
CA ALA A 379 -13.33 12.24 -0.27
C ALA A 379 -13.01 11.28 -1.42
N ILE A 380 -11.76 11.29 -1.89
CA ILE A 380 -11.29 10.39 -2.94
C ILE A 380 -11.34 8.92 -2.48
N SER A 381 -11.03 8.64 -1.20
CA SER A 381 -10.89 7.27 -0.66
C SER A 381 -12.18 6.69 -0.05
N ARG A 382 -13.24 7.49 0.17
CA ARG A 382 -14.46 7.03 0.88
C ARG A 382 -15.22 5.90 0.19
N LEU A 383 -15.05 5.73 -1.09
CA LEU A 383 -15.74 4.71 -1.88
C LEU A 383 -15.27 3.28 -1.57
N ASN A 384 -14.14 3.12 -0.87
CA ASN A 384 -13.51 1.84 -0.61
C ASN A 384 -14.22 0.98 0.48
N ARG A 385 -15.14 1.56 1.27
CA ARG A 385 -15.74 0.85 2.41
C ARG A 385 -16.71 -0.26 2.01
N THR A 386 -17.38 -0.12 0.87
CA THR A 386 -18.37 -1.10 0.41
C THR A 386 -17.76 -2.30 -0.29
N THR A 387 -16.49 -2.22 -0.68
CA THR A 387 -15.80 -3.17 -1.56
C THR A 387 -14.81 -4.07 -0.83
N ASN A 388 -14.69 -3.97 0.50
CA ASN A 388 -13.73 -4.73 1.32
C ASN A 388 -12.27 -4.52 0.91
N ASP A 389 -11.92 -3.32 0.42
CA ASP A 389 -10.57 -2.97 0.00
C ASP A 389 -9.65 -2.78 1.21
N VAL A 390 -8.47 -3.38 1.18
CA VAL A 390 -7.46 -3.28 2.24
C VAL A 390 -6.56 -2.09 1.97
N THR A 391 -6.76 -0.99 2.69
CA THR A 391 -5.87 0.17 2.62
C THR A 391 -4.79 0.08 3.68
N ILE A 392 -3.52 0.19 3.27
CA ILE A 392 -2.35 0.10 4.12
C ILE A 392 -1.69 1.47 4.20
N TYR A 393 -1.86 2.15 5.31
CA TYR A 393 -1.21 3.45 5.56
C TYR A 393 0.15 3.23 6.19
N VAL A 394 1.20 3.76 5.56
CA VAL A 394 2.58 3.60 6.02
C VAL A 394 3.15 4.94 6.48
N THR A 395 3.69 4.97 7.69
CA THR A 395 4.34 6.16 8.26
C THR A 395 5.65 5.81 8.97
N HIS A 396 6.51 6.80 9.11
CA HIS A 396 7.71 6.69 9.94
C HIS A 396 7.48 7.10 11.38
N SER A 397 6.54 8.01 11.61
CA SER A 397 6.30 8.65 12.91
C SER A 397 4.86 9.17 13.00
N LEU A 398 4.30 9.19 14.20
CA LEU A 398 3.03 9.86 14.48
C LEU A 398 3.15 11.39 14.36
N LEU A 399 4.36 11.92 14.47
CA LEU A 399 4.65 13.34 14.19
C LEU A 399 4.30 13.73 12.75
N ASP A 400 4.24 12.77 11.83
CA ASP A 400 3.79 13.02 10.46
C ASP A 400 2.37 13.61 10.42
N VAL A 401 1.49 13.17 11.31
CA VAL A 401 0.12 13.69 11.46
C VAL A 401 0.13 15.09 12.10
N GLU A 402 0.97 15.30 13.11
CA GLU A 402 1.06 16.58 13.80
C GLU A 402 1.72 17.68 12.95
N ALA A 403 2.51 17.29 11.95
CA ALA A 403 3.14 18.21 11.01
C ALA A 403 2.21 18.69 9.88
N LEU A 404 0.92 18.32 9.91
CA LEU A 404 -0.07 18.79 8.94
C LEU A 404 -0.40 20.28 9.16
N PRO A 405 -0.75 21.02 8.09
CA PRO A 405 -0.82 22.48 8.12
C PRO A 405 -1.83 23.03 9.12
N THR A 406 -3.03 22.46 9.19
CA THR A 406 -4.10 22.99 10.06
C THR A 406 -4.52 22.01 11.15
N GLU A 407 -5.13 22.52 12.23
CA GLU A 407 -5.67 21.64 13.28
C GLU A 407 -6.83 20.79 12.76
N THR A 408 -7.60 21.30 11.82
CA THR A 408 -8.66 20.55 11.16
C THR A 408 -8.07 19.36 10.39
N ASP A 409 -6.98 19.55 9.64
CA ASP A 409 -6.29 18.45 8.94
C ASP A 409 -5.75 17.42 9.94
N ARG A 410 -5.14 17.87 11.05
CA ARG A 410 -4.65 16.99 12.11
C ARG A 410 -5.76 16.15 12.74
N ALA A 411 -6.90 16.79 13.08
CA ALA A 411 -8.05 16.09 13.65
C ALA A 411 -8.62 15.03 12.68
N LYS A 412 -8.71 15.35 11.39
CA LYS A 412 -9.18 14.42 10.36
C LYS A 412 -8.20 13.28 10.11
N ALA A 413 -6.91 13.55 10.09
CA ALA A 413 -5.87 12.53 9.96
C ALA A 413 -5.86 11.57 11.16
N ARG A 414 -6.07 12.08 12.39
CA ARG A 414 -6.30 11.22 13.57
C ARG A 414 -7.53 10.33 13.36
N GLY A 415 -8.60 10.85 12.76
CA GLY A 415 -9.79 10.08 12.39
C GLY A 415 -9.51 8.99 11.36
N LEU A 416 -8.58 9.19 10.40
CA LEU A 416 -8.12 8.15 9.48
C LEU A 416 -7.39 7.04 10.24
N MET A 417 -6.50 7.40 11.16
CA MET A 417 -5.78 6.45 12.01
C MET A 417 -6.75 5.62 12.86
N ASP A 418 -7.76 6.27 13.45
CA ASP A 418 -8.75 5.60 14.30
C ASP A 418 -9.64 4.61 13.55
N ARG A 419 -9.77 4.78 12.24
CA ARG A 419 -10.47 3.84 11.36
C ARG A 419 -9.64 2.61 10.99
N CYS A 420 -8.32 2.62 11.21
CA CYS A 420 -7.49 1.43 11.01
C CYS A 420 -7.58 0.51 12.21
N ASP A 421 -8.30 -0.59 12.11
CA ASP A 421 -8.47 -1.53 13.21
C ASP A 421 -7.26 -2.45 13.42
N THR A 422 -6.40 -2.58 12.41
CA THR A 422 -5.15 -3.34 12.49
C THR A 422 -3.97 -2.38 12.49
N TRP A 423 -3.14 -2.44 13.54
CA TRP A 423 -1.91 -1.68 13.65
C TRP A 423 -0.71 -2.61 13.68
N VAL A 424 0.29 -2.30 12.88
CA VAL A 424 1.59 -3.00 12.86
C VAL A 424 2.66 -2.00 13.25
N ILE A 425 3.20 -2.18 14.44
CA ILE A 425 4.17 -1.26 15.04
C ILE A 425 5.52 -1.96 15.09
N GLY A 426 6.47 -1.48 14.29
CA GLY A 426 7.87 -1.93 14.34
C GLY A 426 8.71 -1.07 15.29
N ALA A 427 10.03 -1.23 15.22
CA ALA A 427 10.97 -0.46 16.01
C ALA A 427 10.64 1.04 15.98
N SER A 428 10.44 1.64 17.14
CA SER A 428 10.05 3.04 17.32
C SER A 428 10.61 3.56 18.63
N SER A 429 10.88 4.87 18.74
CA SER A 429 11.36 5.47 19.98
C SER A 429 10.29 5.43 21.07
N GLU A 430 10.71 5.43 22.33
CA GLU A 430 9.78 5.43 23.47
C GLU A 430 8.85 6.64 23.44
N GLU A 431 9.33 7.79 23.01
CA GLU A 431 8.53 9.01 22.87
C GLU A 431 7.39 8.83 21.85
N GLU A 432 7.67 8.22 20.69
CA GLU A 432 6.66 7.87 19.69
C GLU A 432 5.62 6.88 20.24
N LEU A 433 6.08 5.87 21.01
CA LEU A 433 5.20 4.85 21.57
C LEU A 433 4.25 5.42 22.64
N ARG A 434 4.66 6.44 23.37
CA ARG A 434 3.80 7.15 24.33
C ARG A 434 2.66 7.92 23.65
N ARG A 435 2.81 8.28 22.39
CA ARG A 435 1.78 8.97 21.59
C ARG A 435 0.69 8.02 21.09
N VAL A 436 0.95 6.70 21.12
CA VAL A 436 -0.05 5.68 20.78
C VAL A 436 -1.06 5.59 21.93
N THR A 437 -2.22 6.21 21.75
CA THR A 437 -3.26 6.33 22.78
C THR A 437 -4.59 5.76 22.30
N GLY A 438 -5.62 5.81 23.14
CA GLY A 438 -6.98 5.38 22.80
C GLY A 438 -7.14 3.87 22.72
N LYS A 439 -7.91 3.39 21.77
CA LYS A 439 -8.24 1.96 21.59
C LYS A 439 -7.00 1.07 21.37
N ARG A 440 -5.88 1.66 20.96
CA ARG A 440 -4.64 0.95 20.59
C ARG A 440 -3.50 1.25 21.55
N SER A 441 -3.81 1.80 22.74
CA SER A 441 -2.82 2.06 23.78
C SER A 441 -1.96 0.83 24.02
N LEU A 442 -0.65 1.08 24.15
CA LEU A 442 0.32 0.04 24.43
C LEU A 442 0.48 -0.14 25.94
N THR A 443 0.58 -1.38 26.37
CA THR A 443 0.98 -1.71 27.73
C THR A 443 2.44 -1.32 27.96
N GLU A 444 2.87 -1.21 29.21
CA GLU A 444 4.27 -0.94 29.56
C GLU A 444 5.21 -1.99 28.95
N GLN A 445 4.83 -3.26 29.04
CA GLN A 445 5.61 -4.38 28.48
C GLN A 445 5.72 -4.28 26.95
N GLU A 446 4.64 -3.97 26.24
CA GLU A 446 4.65 -3.76 24.80
C GLU A 446 5.56 -2.59 24.41
N ARG A 447 5.52 -1.47 25.16
CA ARG A 447 6.40 -0.31 24.94
C ARG A 447 7.87 -0.65 25.14
N MET A 448 8.20 -1.30 26.25
CA MET A 448 9.58 -1.73 26.53
C MET A 448 10.10 -2.69 25.46
N MET A 449 9.28 -3.64 25.03
CA MET A 449 9.65 -4.60 23.99
C MET A 449 9.93 -3.89 22.65
N ILE A 450 9.02 -3.02 22.17
CA ILE A 450 9.23 -2.29 20.91
C ILE A 450 10.42 -1.33 21.04
N GLY A 451 10.56 -0.66 22.19
CA GLY A 451 11.67 0.24 22.48
C GLY A 451 13.02 -0.48 22.42
N SER A 452 13.10 -1.73 22.88
CA SER A 452 14.31 -2.55 22.79
C SER A 452 14.72 -2.83 21.35
N TRP A 453 13.80 -2.85 20.41
CA TRP A 453 14.10 -3.04 18.99
C TRP A 453 14.70 -1.79 18.33
N SER A 454 14.54 -0.61 18.93
CA SER A 454 15.07 0.66 18.39
C SER A 454 16.46 1.01 18.91
N SER A 455 16.92 0.41 20.02
CA SER A 455 18.21 0.72 20.61
C SER A 455 19.33 -0.06 19.94
N ALA A 456 20.40 0.64 19.54
CA ALA A 456 21.63 0.05 18.97
C ALA A 456 22.48 -0.74 19.99
N THR A 457 22.02 -0.87 21.23
CA THR A 457 22.72 -1.55 22.35
C THR A 457 22.38 -3.03 22.44
N SER A 458 22.18 -3.75 21.36
CA SER A 458 22.25 -5.20 21.43
C SER A 458 23.72 -5.62 21.44
N THR A 459 24.23 -5.89 22.63
CA THR A 459 25.44 -6.67 22.81
C THR A 459 25.35 -7.95 21.96
N GLY A 460 26.15 -8.06 20.94
CA GLY A 460 26.66 -9.17 20.12
C GLY A 460 26.10 -10.59 20.19
N LEU A 461 24.86 -10.80 20.61
CA LEU A 461 24.18 -12.10 20.70
C LEU A 461 22.92 -12.19 19.83
N ASP A 462 22.76 -11.33 18.82
CA ASP A 462 21.74 -11.56 17.79
C ASP A 462 22.19 -12.74 16.91
N ILE A 463 21.89 -13.92 17.39
CA ILE A 463 21.89 -15.14 16.59
C ILE A 463 20.81 -14.93 15.53
N ASP A 464 21.25 -14.73 14.28
CA ASP A 464 20.34 -14.70 13.14
C ASP A 464 19.52 -16.00 13.14
N PRO A 465 18.19 -15.96 13.38
CA PRO A 465 17.38 -17.17 13.44
C PRO A 465 17.35 -17.91 12.09
N THR A 466 17.77 -17.28 11.00
CA THR A 466 17.84 -17.90 9.67
C THR A 466 19.16 -18.62 9.38
N GLY A 467 20.18 -18.42 10.24
CA GLY A 467 21.46 -19.16 10.14
C GLY A 467 22.21 -19.03 8.82
N SER A 468 21.97 -17.99 8.04
CA SER A 468 22.72 -17.73 6.82
C SER A 468 24.09 -17.13 7.18
N GLU A 469 25.15 -17.94 7.13
CA GLU A 469 26.52 -17.43 7.09
C GLU A 469 26.68 -16.61 5.81
N HIS A 470 26.65 -15.27 5.95
CA HIS A 470 27.10 -14.41 4.87
C HIS A 470 28.63 -14.43 4.85
N THR A 471 29.18 -14.79 3.71
CA THR A 471 30.59 -14.63 3.37
C THR A 471 31.05 -13.20 3.61
N GLU A 472 32.20 -13.04 4.25
CA GLU A 472 32.86 -11.81 4.74
C GLU A 472 33.25 -10.78 3.67
N THR A 473 32.44 -10.50 2.66
CA THR A 473 32.79 -9.55 1.60
C THR A 473 31.80 -8.39 1.45
N ASP A 474 30.76 -8.30 2.28
CA ASP A 474 29.85 -7.14 2.22
C ASP A 474 30.11 -6.22 3.41
N GLU A 475 30.51 -4.97 3.11
CA GLU A 475 30.67 -3.84 4.03
C GLU A 475 29.58 -3.89 5.11
N GLU A 476 29.99 -3.78 6.37
CA GLU A 476 29.15 -3.67 7.58
C GLU A 476 28.06 -2.60 7.43
N THR A 477 26.98 -2.93 6.76
CA THR A 477 25.74 -2.18 6.92
C THR A 477 25.21 -2.53 8.31
N VAL A 478 25.35 -1.61 9.26
CA VAL A 478 24.77 -1.70 10.61
C VAL A 478 23.31 -2.15 10.47
N ARG A 479 23.04 -3.42 10.77
CA ARG A 479 21.69 -3.98 10.69
C ARG A 479 20.88 -3.40 11.84
N HIS A 480 19.73 -2.81 11.53
CA HIS A 480 18.82 -2.31 12.54
C HIS A 480 18.32 -3.47 13.42
N PRO A 481 18.54 -3.47 14.75
CA PRO A 481 18.25 -4.62 15.62
C PRO A 481 16.77 -5.03 15.64
N GLY A 482 15.85 -4.11 15.32
CA GLY A 482 14.43 -4.36 15.18
C GLY A 482 13.95 -4.65 13.76
N ARG A 483 14.87 -4.92 12.81
CA ARG A 483 14.48 -5.19 11.43
C ARG A 483 13.62 -6.44 11.34
N GLY A 484 12.40 -6.27 10.78
CA GLY A 484 11.44 -7.36 10.63
C GLY A 484 10.70 -7.76 11.90
N LYS A 485 10.89 -7.06 13.03
CA LYS A 485 10.12 -7.30 14.25
C LYS A 485 8.96 -6.32 14.34
N TYR A 486 7.77 -6.84 14.62
CA TYR A 486 6.55 -6.04 14.69
C TYR A 486 5.66 -6.47 15.84
N LEU A 487 4.99 -5.51 16.47
CA LEU A 487 3.84 -5.74 17.33
C LEU A 487 2.57 -5.52 16.51
N ILE A 488 1.74 -6.53 16.40
CA ILE A 488 0.48 -6.50 15.65
C ILE A 488 -0.65 -6.33 16.65
N LYS A 489 -1.36 -5.18 16.61
CA LYS A 489 -2.53 -4.89 17.44
C LYS A 489 -3.81 -4.93 16.60
N ILE A 490 -4.82 -5.59 17.13
CA ILE A 490 -6.12 -5.75 16.49
C ILE A 490 -7.19 -5.22 17.44
N GLY A 491 -7.74 -4.05 17.12
CA GLY A 491 -8.69 -3.36 17.97
C GLY A 491 -8.11 -3.08 19.36
N THR A 492 -8.79 -3.53 20.42
CA THR A 492 -8.39 -3.34 21.82
C THR A 492 -7.62 -4.53 22.41
N ARG A 493 -7.29 -5.54 21.60
CA ARG A 493 -6.65 -6.77 22.06
C ARG A 493 -5.18 -6.55 22.41
N PRO A 494 -4.58 -7.39 23.26
CA PRO A 494 -3.14 -7.43 23.45
C PRO A 494 -2.44 -7.61 22.10
N GLY A 495 -1.28 -6.99 21.95
CA GLY A 495 -0.48 -7.08 20.74
C GLY A 495 0.22 -8.44 20.62
N ILE A 496 0.42 -8.88 19.41
CA ILE A 496 1.16 -10.10 19.07
C ILE A 496 2.52 -9.67 18.51
N ALA A 497 3.59 -10.08 19.15
CA ALA A 497 4.94 -9.79 18.71
C ALA A 497 5.39 -10.83 17.67
N ALA A 498 5.69 -10.41 16.46
CA ALA A 498 6.05 -11.30 15.37
C ALA A 498 7.37 -10.91 14.71
N ALA A 499 8.15 -11.89 14.29
CA ALA A 499 9.30 -11.71 13.41
C ALA A 499 8.91 -12.05 11.97
N LEU A 500 9.17 -11.14 11.05
CA LEU A 500 8.93 -11.33 9.61
C LEU A 500 9.96 -12.30 9.04
N GLU A 501 9.49 -13.42 8.54
CA GLU A 501 10.31 -14.42 7.85
C GLU A 501 10.10 -14.31 6.34
N LEU A 502 11.09 -13.79 5.61
CA LEU A 502 11.03 -13.64 4.16
C LEU A 502 11.62 -14.87 3.46
N THR A 503 10.99 -15.28 2.38
CA THR A 503 11.52 -16.30 1.46
C THR A 503 12.70 -15.76 0.66
N SER A 504 13.51 -16.63 0.06
CA SER A 504 14.63 -16.23 -0.81
C SER A 504 14.15 -15.38 -2.01
N THR A 505 12.98 -15.68 -2.57
CA THR A 505 12.36 -14.91 -3.65
C THR A 505 11.98 -13.51 -3.19
N GLU A 506 11.36 -13.37 -2.02
CA GLU A 506 11.01 -12.07 -1.45
C GLU A 506 12.26 -11.24 -1.11
N LEU A 507 13.29 -11.86 -0.55
CA LEU A 507 14.57 -11.19 -0.30
C LEU A 507 15.18 -10.62 -1.58
N ARG A 508 15.08 -11.33 -2.70
CA ARG A 508 15.53 -10.85 -4.01
C ARG A 508 14.69 -9.66 -4.50
N LEU A 509 13.35 -9.79 -4.47
CA LEU A 509 12.42 -8.76 -4.95
C LEU A 509 12.42 -7.49 -4.07
N TYR A 510 12.72 -7.62 -2.77
CA TYR A 510 12.59 -6.52 -1.82
C TYR A 510 13.88 -5.75 -1.57
N ARG A 511 15.03 -6.21 -2.12
CA ARG A 511 16.34 -5.54 -2.02
C ARG A 511 16.46 -4.34 -2.98
N THR A 512 15.56 -3.39 -2.88
CA THR A 512 15.52 -2.22 -3.77
C THR A 512 16.72 -1.28 -3.60
N ASP A 513 17.30 -1.17 -2.41
CA ASP A 513 18.48 -0.32 -2.17
C ASP A 513 19.77 -0.90 -2.76
N TYR A 514 19.94 -2.22 -2.74
CA TYR A 514 21.08 -2.90 -3.34
C TYR A 514 21.05 -2.79 -4.88
N ASN A 515 19.90 -3.04 -5.50
CA ASN A 515 19.75 -2.97 -6.95
C ASN A 515 19.96 -1.56 -7.51
N ARG A 516 19.69 -0.50 -6.72
CA ARG A 516 19.99 0.87 -7.09
C ARG A 516 21.47 1.21 -7.05
N ARG A 517 22.23 0.69 -6.09
CA ARG A 517 23.69 0.89 -5.99
C ARG A 517 24.43 0.17 -7.11
N THR A 518 24.02 -1.05 -7.45
CA THR A 518 24.60 -1.83 -8.55
C THR A 518 24.25 -1.25 -9.93
N ALA A 519 23.04 -0.73 -10.14
CA ALA A 519 22.67 -0.03 -11.38
C ALA A 519 23.43 1.30 -11.55
N ALA A 520 23.67 2.04 -10.46
CA ALA A 520 24.48 3.25 -10.48
C ALA A 520 25.97 2.97 -10.71
N ALA A 521 26.50 1.83 -10.25
CA ALA A 521 27.88 1.40 -10.45
C ALA A 521 28.12 0.76 -11.83
N GLY A 522 27.09 0.19 -12.47
CA GLY A 522 27.17 -0.44 -13.80
C GLY A 522 26.91 0.49 -14.98
N GLY A 523 26.47 1.73 -14.75
CA GLY A 523 26.23 2.76 -15.78
C GLY A 523 27.44 3.61 -16.18
N GLY A 524 28.64 3.27 -15.72
CA GLY A 524 29.90 3.99 -15.92
C GLY A 524 30.93 3.23 -16.76
N SER A 525 30.51 2.37 -17.69
CA SER A 525 31.43 1.73 -18.65
C SER A 525 30.94 1.92 -20.07
#